data_9fcd9576fb81d30a92e473bf2c162bf9
#
_entry.id   9fcd9576fb81d30a92e473bf2c162bf9
#
_cell.length_a   1.000
_cell.length_b   1.000
_cell.length_c   1.000
_cell.angle_alpha   90.00
_cell.angle_beta   90.00
_cell.angle_gamma   90.00
#
_symmetry.space_group_name_H-M   'P 1'
#
loop_
_entity.id
_entity.type
_entity.pdbx_description
1 polymer ?
#
loop_
_entity_poly.entity_id
_entity_poly.type
_entity_poly.pdbx_seq_one_letter_code
_entity_poly.pdbx_strand_id
1 'polypeptide(L)'
;YLLTEKSISVSNIINGTTRLQPMVMQIGQAAGALAALAVKEGKNIREVSVREVQNAILDGKGYLLPYLDVELDHPMFKSLQRIGSTGILKGIGKSVDWSNQMWFRADTLLLANELKGLGDVYPLSISKYSKVIIPYQFRKLQS
;
A
#
# COMPACT_ATOMS: atom_id res chain seq x y z
N TYR A 1 25.29 -7.36 0.79
CA TYR A 1 24.19 -6.89 1.64
C TYR A 1 23.42 -8.09 2.20
N LEU A 2 22.93 -7.97 3.44
CA LEU A 2 22.06 -8.95 4.08
C LEU A 2 20.66 -8.36 4.17
N LEU A 3 19.66 -9.07 3.64
CA LEU A 3 18.26 -8.78 3.79
C LEU A 3 17.63 -9.81 4.73
N THR A 4 16.89 -9.37 5.72
CA THR A 4 16.26 -10.28 6.68
C THR A 4 14.76 -9.98 6.79
N GLU A 5 13.96 -11.02 7.01
CA GLU A 5 12.53 -10.93 7.19
C GLU A 5 12.12 -10.78 8.67
N LYS A 6 12.99 -11.18 9.59
CA LYS A 6 12.66 -11.23 11.03
C LYS A 6 13.44 -10.24 11.88
N SER A 7 14.70 -10.05 11.58
CA SER A 7 15.59 -9.18 12.37
C SER A 7 15.53 -7.74 11.90
N ILE A 8 14.42 -7.07 12.17
CA ILE A 8 14.20 -5.65 11.85
C ILE A 8 14.44 -4.78 13.09
N SER A 9 14.95 -3.56 12.86
CA SER A 9 15.19 -2.59 13.93
C SER A 9 13.89 -1.87 14.28
N VAL A 10 13.22 -2.35 15.33
CA VAL A 10 11.96 -1.80 15.82
C VAL A 10 11.93 -1.74 17.34
N SER A 11 11.05 -0.92 17.91
CA SER A 11 10.82 -0.89 19.35
C SER A 11 10.22 -2.20 19.86
N ASN A 12 10.36 -2.46 21.15
CA ASN A 12 9.83 -3.67 21.77
C ASN A 12 8.30 -3.84 21.55
N ILE A 13 7.55 -2.74 21.61
CA ILE A 13 6.10 -2.73 21.37
C ILE A 13 5.79 -3.15 19.93
N ILE A 14 6.48 -2.56 18.95
CA ILE A 14 6.30 -2.89 17.54
C ILE A 14 6.74 -4.32 17.24
N ASN A 15 7.79 -4.81 17.90
CA ASN A 15 8.22 -6.20 17.75
C ASN A 15 7.11 -7.19 18.15
N GLY A 16 6.25 -6.83 19.09
CA GLY A 16 5.10 -7.64 19.46
C GLY A 16 4.17 -7.96 18.29
N THR A 17 4.00 -7.01 17.37
CA THR A 17 3.17 -7.15 16.15
C THR A 17 3.95 -7.72 14.97
N THR A 18 5.18 -7.27 14.74
CA THR A 18 5.96 -7.66 13.54
C THR A 18 6.53 -9.07 13.60
N ARG A 19 6.56 -9.71 14.76
CA ARG A 19 6.97 -11.11 14.92
C ARG A 19 5.91 -12.14 14.50
N LEU A 20 4.69 -11.70 14.20
CA LEU A 20 3.62 -12.59 13.78
C LEU A 20 3.91 -13.15 12.38
N GLN A 21 3.58 -14.42 12.15
CA GLN A 21 3.93 -15.14 10.92
C GLN A 21 3.49 -14.41 9.63
N PRO A 22 2.25 -13.88 9.52
CA PRO A 22 1.85 -13.16 8.31
C PRO A 22 2.72 -11.92 8.03
N MET A 23 3.13 -11.21 9.08
CA MET A 23 3.99 -10.03 8.94
C MET A 23 5.41 -10.41 8.51
N VAL A 24 5.96 -11.48 9.11
CA VAL A 24 7.29 -12.00 8.73
C VAL A 24 7.29 -12.44 7.27
N MET A 25 6.24 -13.12 6.80
CA MET A 25 6.11 -13.53 5.40
C MET A 25 6.03 -12.33 4.45
N GLN A 26 5.30 -11.28 4.80
CA GLN A 26 5.22 -10.05 3.99
C GLN A 26 6.56 -9.32 3.92
N ILE A 27 7.29 -9.24 5.03
CA ILE A 27 8.63 -8.65 5.06
C ILE A 27 9.57 -9.47 4.17
N GLY A 28 9.51 -10.80 4.25
CA GLY A 28 10.29 -11.71 3.40
C GLY A 28 9.96 -11.54 1.91
N GLN A 29 8.68 -11.40 1.57
CA GLN A 29 8.25 -11.11 0.19
C GLN A 29 8.82 -9.79 -0.31
N ALA A 30 8.78 -8.74 0.51
CA ALA A 30 9.36 -7.44 0.16
C ALA A 30 10.88 -7.51 0.00
N ALA A 31 11.58 -8.23 0.87
CA ALA A 31 13.02 -8.43 0.77
C ALA A 31 13.41 -9.20 -0.51
N GLY A 32 12.65 -10.24 -0.85
CA GLY A 32 12.85 -11.01 -2.08
C GLY A 32 12.62 -10.15 -3.34
N ALA A 33 11.54 -9.36 -3.37
CA ALA A 33 11.25 -8.45 -4.47
C ALA A 33 12.35 -7.38 -4.64
N LEU A 34 12.80 -6.80 -3.52
CA LEU A 34 13.90 -5.82 -3.50
C LEU A 34 15.20 -6.43 -4.05
N ALA A 35 15.57 -7.62 -3.61
CA ALA A 35 16.76 -8.31 -4.08
C ALA A 35 16.70 -8.60 -5.58
N ALA A 36 15.56 -9.12 -6.05
CA ALA A 36 15.35 -9.43 -7.47
C ALA A 36 15.44 -8.17 -8.36
N LEU A 37 14.84 -7.06 -7.93
CA LEU A 37 14.92 -5.79 -8.64
C LEU A 37 16.34 -5.24 -8.67
N ALA A 38 17.05 -5.26 -7.54
CA ALA A 38 18.42 -4.79 -7.45
C ALA A 38 19.34 -5.54 -8.43
N VAL A 39 19.22 -6.88 -8.48
CA VAL A 39 20.01 -7.71 -9.41
C VAL A 39 19.62 -7.43 -10.86
N LYS A 40 18.31 -7.37 -11.15
CA LYS A 40 17.79 -7.13 -12.51
C LYS A 40 18.25 -5.80 -13.08
N GLU A 41 18.33 -4.76 -12.26
CA GLU A 41 18.66 -3.40 -12.67
C GLU A 41 20.14 -3.05 -12.48
N GLY A 42 20.93 -3.96 -11.91
CA GLY A 42 22.34 -3.72 -11.60
C GLY A 42 22.54 -2.58 -10.58
N LYS A 43 21.54 -2.33 -9.72
CA LYS A 43 21.52 -1.26 -8.72
C LYS A 43 21.90 -1.77 -7.35
N ASN A 44 22.39 -0.84 -6.51
CA ASN A 44 22.45 -1.09 -5.08
C ASN A 44 21.04 -1.19 -4.51
N ILE A 45 20.81 -2.04 -3.51
CA ILE A 45 19.50 -2.21 -2.87
C ILE A 45 18.93 -0.90 -2.30
N ARG A 46 19.77 0.06 -1.93
CA ARG A 46 19.35 1.39 -1.44
C ARG A 46 18.89 2.34 -2.55
N GLU A 47 19.21 2.02 -3.79
CA GLU A 47 18.86 2.82 -4.97
C GLU A 47 17.55 2.34 -5.62
N VAL A 48 17.08 1.14 -5.24
CA VAL A 48 15.80 0.62 -5.71
C VAL A 48 14.67 1.40 -5.05
N SER A 49 13.76 1.91 -5.86
CA SER A 49 12.60 2.65 -5.37
C SER A 49 11.64 1.75 -4.57
N VAL A 50 11.17 2.22 -3.42
CA VAL A 50 10.14 1.55 -2.65
C VAL A 50 8.89 1.30 -3.50
N ARG A 51 8.56 2.22 -4.42
CA ARG A 51 7.40 2.09 -5.32
C ARG A 51 7.58 0.96 -6.34
N GLU A 52 8.80 0.71 -6.81
CA GLU A 52 9.10 -0.42 -7.69
C GLU A 52 8.91 -1.74 -6.95
N VAL A 53 9.38 -1.85 -5.71
CA VAL A 53 9.15 -3.03 -4.87
C VAL A 53 7.65 -3.26 -4.62
N GLN A 54 6.89 -2.21 -4.29
CA GLN A 54 5.44 -2.29 -4.10
C GLN A 54 4.72 -2.74 -5.38
N ASN A 55 5.13 -2.22 -6.54
CA ASN A 55 4.57 -2.65 -7.82
C ASN A 55 4.88 -4.13 -8.10
N ALA A 56 6.10 -4.56 -7.86
CA ALA A 56 6.48 -5.97 -8.05
C ALA A 56 5.66 -6.92 -7.17
N ILE A 57 5.37 -6.54 -5.92
CA ILE A 57 4.51 -7.31 -5.03
C ILE A 57 3.08 -7.39 -5.59
N LEU A 58 2.52 -6.26 -6.03
CA LEU A 58 1.16 -6.20 -6.60
C LEU A 58 1.05 -6.96 -7.93
N ASP A 59 2.09 -6.93 -8.76
CA ASP A 59 2.14 -7.68 -10.02
C ASP A 59 2.27 -9.19 -9.78
N GLY A 60 2.92 -9.58 -8.70
CA GLY A 60 2.95 -10.95 -8.18
C GLY A 60 1.68 -11.38 -7.44
N LYS A 61 0.56 -10.64 -7.56
CA LYS A 61 -0.72 -10.88 -6.89
C LYS A 61 -0.65 -10.81 -5.35
N GLY A 62 0.36 -10.14 -4.81
CA GLY A 62 0.41 -9.79 -3.40
C GLY A 62 -0.46 -8.57 -3.07
N TYR A 63 -0.56 -8.23 -1.80
CA TYR A 63 -1.22 -7.02 -1.33
C TYR A 63 -0.28 -6.24 -0.39
N LEU A 64 -0.52 -4.94 -0.26
CA LEU A 64 0.26 -4.05 0.61
C LEU A 64 -0.51 -3.70 1.89
N LEU A 65 -1.83 -3.60 1.77
CA LEU A 65 -2.75 -3.21 2.83
C LEU A 65 -3.93 -4.19 2.89
N PRO A 66 -4.27 -4.70 4.09
CA PRO A 66 -5.31 -5.72 4.27
C PRO A 66 -6.71 -5.09 4.35
N TYR A 67 -7.16 -4.41 3.30
CA TYR A 67 -8.51 -3.87 3.22
C TYR A 67 -9.54 -4.99 3.14
N LEU A 68 -10.53 -4.97 4.02
CA LEU A 68 -11.61 -5.95 4.05
C LEU A 68 -12.71 -5.69 3.02
N ASP A 69 -12.86 -4.44 2.60
CA ASP A 69 -13.86 -3.97 1.66
C ASP A 69 -13.34 -3.82 0.22
N VAL A 70 -12.15 -4.34 -0.06
CA VAL A 70 -11.54 -4.33 -1.40
C VAL A 70 -11.08 -5.74 -1.74
N GLU A 71 -11.84 -6.42 -2.56
CA GLU A 71 -11.54 -7.78 -3.01
C GLU A 71 -10.34 -7.81 -3.95
N LEU A 72 -9.62 -8.95 -3.98
CA LEU A 72 -8.41 -9.11 -4.79
C LEU A 72 -8.65 -9.01 -6.30
N ASP A 73 -9.84 -9.37 -6.75
CA ASP A 73 -10.28 -9.31 -8.16
C ASP A 73 -10.93 -7.97 -8.54
N HIS A 74 -11.08 -7.06 -7.58
CA HIS A 74 -11.65 -5.74 -7.84
C HIS A 74 -10.82 -4.98 -8.90
N PRO A 75 -11.44 -4.42 -9.96
CA PRO A 75 -10.72 -3.75 -11.06
C PRO A 75 -9.76 -2.64 -10.61
N MET A 76 -10.09 -1.96 -9.51
CA MET A 76 -9.28 -0.87 -8.94
C MET A 76 -8.33 -1.35 -7.83
N PHE A 77 -8.25 -2.65 -7.56
CA PHE A 77 -7.46 -3.19 -6.45
C PHE A 77 -6.03 -2.63 -6.40
N LYS A 78 -5.27 -2.75 -7.49
CA LYS A 78 -3.89 -2.26 -7.55
C LYS A 78 -3.79 -0.75 -7.31
N SER A 79 -4.73 0.02 -7.84
CA SER A 79 -4.75 1.49 -7.65
C SER A 79 -5.04 1.87 -6.21
N LEU A 80 -5.99 1.19 -5.57
CA LEU A 80 -6.33 1.40 -4.16
C LEU A 80 -5.17 1.00 -3.23
N GLN A 81 -4.50 -0.10 -3.51
CA GLN A 81 -3.31 -0.52 -2.79
C GLN A 81 -2.16 0.50 -2.91
N ARG A 82 -1.92 1.02 -4.12
CA ARG A 82 -0.90 2.05 -4.37
C ARG A 82 -1.20 3.34 -3.61
N ILE A 83 -2.43 3.83 -3.69
CA ILE A 83 -2.83 5.06 -3.00
C ILE A 83 -2.74 4.88 -1.48
N GLY A 84 -3.29 3.81 -0.96
CA GLY A 84 -3.25 3.50 0.47
C GLY A 84 -1.82 3.40 1.01
N SER A 85 -0.91 2.77 0.25
CA SER A 85 0.50 2.61 0.64
C SER A 85 1.31 3.91 0.64
N THR A 86 0.76 5.02 0.10
CA THR A 86 1.37 6.34 0.26
C THR A 86 1.25 6.88 1.69
N GLY A 87 0.30 6.36 2.46
CA GLY A 87 -0.06 6.90 3.76
C GLY A 87 -0.90 8.19 3.68
N ILE A 88 -1.24 8.67 2.48
CA ILE A 88 -2.09 9.86 2.27
C ILE A 88 -3.55 9.48 2.42
N LEU A 89 -3.99 8.43 1.73
CA LEU A 89 -5.32 7.85 1.89
C LEU A 89 -5.21 6.45 2.49
N LYS A 90 -5.19 6.38 3.82
CA LYS A 90 -4.88 5.13 4.54
C LYS A 90 -6.08 4.22 4.75
N GLY A 91 -7.30 4.74 4.62
CA GLY A 91 -8.48 4.07 5.11
C GLY A 91 -8.63 4.16 6.64
N ILE A 92 -9.53 3.37 7.20
CA ILE A 92 -9.92 3.41 8.61
C ILE A 92 -9.61 2.08 9.28
N GLY A 93 -8.82 2.12 10.33
CA GLY A 93 -8.62 0.99 11.24
C GLY A 93 -9.71 0.92 12.29
N LYS A 94 -10.26 -0.26 12.53
CA LYS A 94 -11.22 -0.53 13.60
C LYS A 94 -10.79 -1.74 14.41
N SER A 95 -10.85 -1.63 15.72
CA SER A 95 -10.73 -2.79 16.61
C SER A 95 -12.12 -3.34 16.85
N VAL A 96 -12.35 -4.58 16.45
CA VAL A 96 -13.63 -5.28 16.61
C VAL A 96 -13.35 -6.59 17.34
N ASP A 97 -13.79 -6.69 18.57
CA ASP A 97 -13.51 -7.82 19.45
C ASP A 97 -12.00 -8.16 19.51
N TRP A 98 -11.64 -9.34 19.04
CA TRP A 98 -10.25 -9.82 18.99
C TRP A 98 -9.53 -9.54 17.68
N SER A 99 -10.15 -8.83 16.72
CA SER A 99 -9.57 -8.53 15.43
C SER A 99 -9.34 -7.04 15.19
N ASN A 100 -8.23 -6.71 14.54
CA ASN A 100 -7.99 -5.39 13.99
C ASN A 100 -8.34 -5.42 12.50
N GLN A 101 -9.34 -4.64 12.13
CA GLN A 101 -9.88 -4.56 10.79
C GLN A 101 -9.42 -3.28 10.10
N MET A 102 -9.15 -3.35 8.80
CA MET A 102 -8.82 -2.19 7.98
C MET A 102 -9.80 -2.07 6.83
N TRP A 103 -10.37 -0.89 6.66
CA TRP A 103 -11.38 -0.57 5.66
C TRP A 103 -10.94 0.62 4.82
N PHE A 104 -11.03 0.51 3.50
CA PHE A 104 -10.73 1.64 2.62
C PHE A 104 -11.85 2.69 2.65
N ARG A 105 -13.12 2.24 2.68
CA ARG A 105 -14.30 3.10 2.70
C ARG A 105 -14.40 4.00 1.46
N ALA A 106 -14.49 3.38 0.30
CA ALA A 106 -14.63 4.08 -0.98
C ALA A 106 -15.87 4.98 -1.08
N ASP A 107 -16.84 4.78 -0.18
CA ASP A 107 -18.07 5.55 -0.02
C ASP A 107 -17.88 6.85 0.79
N THR A 108 -16.71 7.06 1.38
CA THR A 108 -16.43 8.24 2.21
C THR A 108 -16.11 9.46 1.34
N LEU A 109 -16.66 10.61 1.71
CA LEU A 109 -16.31 11.88 1.08
C LEU A 109 -14.89 12.27 1.45
N LEU A 110 -14.09 12.56 0.44
CA LEU A 110 -12.74 13.08 0.61
C LEU A 110 -12.74 14.60 0.54
N LEU A 111 -12.01 15.21 1.45
CA LEU A 111 -11.73 16.64 1.40
C LEU A 111 -10.53 16.90 0.49
N ALA A 112 -10.54 18.01 -0.24
CA ALA A 112 -9.43 18.36 -1.15
C ALA A 112 -8.07 18.45 -0.46
N ASN A 113 -8.04 18.83 0.82
CA ASN A 113 -6.81 18.88 1.62
C ASN A 113 -6.22 17.50 1.96
N GLU A 114 -7.04 16.45 1.98
CA GLU A 114 -6.57 15.07 2.21
C GLU A 114 -5.81 14.50 1.00
N LEU A 115 -6.03 15.09 -0.18
CA LEU A 115 -5.31 14.75 -1.41
C LEU A 115 -3.99 15.52 -1.55
N LYS A 116 -3.72 16.47 -0.66
CA LYS A 116 -2.47 17.23 -0.66
C LYS A 116 -1.28 16.30 -0.46
N GLY A 117 -0.29 16.43 -1.33
CA GLY A 117 0.89 15.56 -1.36
C GLY A 117 0.77 14.36 -2.30
N LEU A 118 -0.43 14.00 -2.77
CA LEU A 118 -0.57 12.91 -3.74
C LEU A 118 0.07 13.28 -5.08
N GLY A 119 0.07 14.56 -5.44
CA GLY A 119 0.76 15.11 -6.61
C GLY A 119 2.27 14.94 -6.57
N ASP A 120 2.86 15.02 -5.39
CA ASP A 120 4.30 14.84 -5.20
C ASP A 120 4.72 13.36 -5.39
N VAL A 121 3.81 12.44 -5.05
CA VAL A 121 4.06 10.99 -5.20
C VAL A 121 3.76 10.51 -6.62
N TYR A 122 2.73 11.08 -7.26
CA TYR A 122 2.27 10.70 -8.61
C TYR A 122 2.04 11.92 -9.50
N PRO A 123 3.09 12.70 -9.85
CA PRO A 123 2.95 13.99 -10.52
C PRO A 123 2.24 13.91 -11.87
N LEU A 124 2.50 12.87 -12.66
CA LEU A 124 1.91 12.70 -13.99
C LEU A 124 0.43 12.29 -13.94
N SER A 125 0.04 11.59 -12.89
CA SER A 125 -1.34 11.11 -12.74
C SER A 125 -2.30 12.24 -12.40
N ILE A 126 -1.86 13.22 -11.61
CA ILE A 126 -2.71 14.32 -11.16
C ILE A 126 -2.82 15.42 -12.22
N SER A 127 -1.77 15.74 -12.95
CA SER A 127 -1.83 16.75 -14.02
C SER A 127 -2.88 16.40 -15.08
N LYS A 128 -3.06 15.11 -15.38
CA LYS A 128 -4.06 14.62 -16.32
C LYS A 128 -5.49 14.70 -15.79
N TYR A 129 -5.67 14.67 -14.48
CA TYR A 129 -6.99 14.63 -13.80
C TYR A 129 -7.31 15.90 -12.99
N SER A 130 -6.44 16.90 -13.01
CA SER A 130 -6.65 18.16 -12.26
C SER A 130 -7.95 18.91 -12.61
N LYS A 131 -8.59 18.55 -13.73
CA LYS A 131 -9.93 19.06 -14.11
C LYS A 131 -11.08 18.12 -13.73
N VAL A 132 -10.81 16.98 -13.10
CA VAL A 132 -11.82 15.94 -12.81
C VAL A 132 -11.71 15.49 -11.36
N ILE A 133 -11.63 16.42 -10.44
CA ILE A 133 -12.00 16.12 -9.06
C ILE A 133 -13.50 16.38 -8.97
N ILE A 134 -14.27 15.42 -9.45
CA ILE A 134 -15.72 15.45 -9.29
C ILE A 134 -16.05 14.60 -8.07
N PRO A 135 -16.73 15.15 -7.06
CA PRO A 135 -17.19 14.40 -5.89
C PRO A 135 -18.26 13.33 -6.23
N TYR A 136 -18.51 13.07 -7.50
CA TYR A 136 -19.78 12.48 -7.93
C TYR A 136 -19.74 11.01 -8.36
N GLN A 137 -18.63 10.35 -8.48
CA GLN A 137 -18.62 9.01 -9.10
C GLN A 137 -18.33 7.83 -8.19
N PHE A 138 -18.06 8.02 -6.93
CA PHE A 138 -17.94 6.88 -6.01
C PHE A 138 -19.27 6.28 -5.56
N ARG A 139 -20.40 6.93 -5.86
CA ARG A 139 -21.76 6.48 -5.47
C ARG A 139 -22.33 5.36 -6.34
N LYS A 140 -21.71 4.99 -7.44
CA LYS A 140 -22.30 4.05 -8.42
C LYS A 140 -21.69 2.65 -8.45
N LEU A 141 -20.84 2.30 -7.49
CA LEU A 141 -20.24 0.96 -7.42
C LEU A 141 -20.90 0.02 -6.41
N GLN A 142 -22.09 0.39 -5.90
CA GLN A 142 -22.90 -0.45 -5.00
C GLN A 142 -24.29 -0.79 -5.58
N SER A 143 -24.43 -0.94 -6.87
CA SER A 143 -25.65 -1.53 -7.45
C SER A 143 -25.29 -2.68 -8.36
#